data_a5b68309c54118476daeab30456b477e
#
_entry.id   a5b68309c54118476daeab30456b477e
#
_cell.length_a   1.000
_cell.length_b   1.000
_cell.length_c   1.000
_cell.angle_alpha   90.00
_cell.angle_beta   90.00
_cell.angle_gamma   90.00
#
_symmetry.space_group_name_H-M   'P 1'
#
loop_
_entity.id
_entity.type
_entity.pdbx_description
1 polymer ?
#
loop_
_entity_poly.entity_id
_entity_poly.type
_entity_poly.pdbx_seq_one_letter_code
_entity_poly.pdbx_strand_id
1 'polypeptide(L)' 'MRRVRNDFALAQQIIETREQILEEARVSAEALITHGREEVARMVEQTEIVAAAHAEAKRILAAVEE' A
#
# COMPACT_ATOMS: atom_id res chain seq x y z
N MET A 1 17.91 -36.53 -28.93
CA MET A 1 17.44 -35.23 -29.41
C MET A 1 16.12 -34.78 -28.80
N ARG A 2 15.14 -35.66 -28.63
CA ARG A 2 13.86 -35.28 -27.99
C ARG A 2 14.00 -34.82 -26.55
N ARG A 3 14.89 -35.43 -25.78
CA ARG A 3 15.16 -35.06 -24.37
C ARG A 3 15.69 -33.64 -24.23
N VAL A 4 16.62 -33.27 -25.10
CA VAL A 4 17.24 -31.94 -25.07
C VAL A 4 16.20 -30.85 -25.38
N ARG A 5 15.31 -31.08 -26.32
CA ARG A 5 14.24 -30.15 -26.67
C ARG A 5 13.24 -29.96 -25.52
N ASN A 6 12.86 -31.09 -24.90
CA ASN A 6 11.91 -31.04 -23.77
C ASN A 6 12.52 -30.32 -22.56
N ASP A 7 13.81 -30.59 -22.28
CA ASP A 7 14.52 -29.93 -21.19
C ASP A 7 14.67 -28.45 -21.43
N PHE A 8 14.96 -28.06 -22.68
CA PHE A 8 15.07 -26.64 -23.05
C PHE A 8 13.71 -25.92 -22.93
N ALA A 9 12.66 -26.53 -23.46
CA ALA A 9 11.30 -25.97 -23.40
C ALA A 9 10.83 -25.85 -21.94
N LEU A 10 11.12 -26.86 -21.11
CA LEU A 10 10.77 -26.84 -19.71
C LEU A 10 11.53 -25.75 -18.95
N ALA A 11 12.84 -25.62 -19.21
CA ALA A 11 13.66 -24.59 -18.61
C ALA A 11 13.15 -23.19 -18.99
N GLN A 12 12.79 -22.99 -20.25
CA GLN A 12 12.26 -21.72 -20.72
C GLN A 12 10.91 -21.39 -20.07
N GLN A 13 10.06 -22.40 -19.92
CA GLN A 13 8.78 -22.25 -19.24
C GLN A 13 8.95 -21.88 -17.77
N ILE A 14 9.93 -22.46 -17.08
CA ILE A 14 10.26 -22.12 -15.70
C ILE A 14 10.70 -20.66 -15.58
N ILE A 15 11.55 -20.19 -16.51
CA ILE A 15 12.02 -18.81 -16.54
C ILE A 15 10.85 -17.85 -16.76
N GLU A 16 9.98 -18.14 -17.71
CA GLU A 16 8.81 -17.30 -18.01
C GLU A 16 7.86 -17.24 -16.81
N THR A 17 7.60 -18.36 -16.17
CA THR A 17 6.74 -18.43 -15.00
C THR A 17 7.34 -17.63 -13.84
N ARG A 18 8.66 -17.74 -13.63
CA ARG A 18 9.37 -16.98 -12.61
C ARG A 18 9.25 -15.48 -12.85
N GLU A 19 9.46 -15.03 -14.07
CA GLU A 19 9.35 -13.61 -14.43
C GLU A 19 7.94 -13.10 -14.20
N GLN A 20 6.93 -13.90 -14.55
CA GLN A 20 5.54 -13.56 -14.34
C GLN A 20 5.21 -13.42 -12.86
N ILE A 21 5.68 -14.35 -12.03
CA ILE A 21 5.49 -14.30 -10.58
C ILE A 21 6.16 -13.05 -9.99
N LEU A 22 7.38 -12.74 -10.43
CA LEU A 22 8.09 -11.55 -9.97
C LEU A 22 7.36 -10.27 -10.34
N GLU A 23 6.83 -10.20 -11.57
CA GLU A 23 6.06 -9.03 -12.02
C GLU A 23 4.76 -8.87 -11.23
N GLU A 24 4.04 -9.94 -10.99
CA GLU A 24 2.84 -9.92 -10.17
C GLU A 24 3.14 -9.49 -8.74
N ALA A 25 4.24 -9.98 -8.18
CA ALA A 25 4.68 -9.61 -6.85
C ALA A 25 5.04 -8.11 -6.78
N ARG A 26 5.70 -7.59 -7.81
CA ARG A 26 6.05 -6.17 -7.90
C ARG A 26 4.80 -5.29 -7.94
N VAL A 27 3.85 -5.66 -8.77
CA VAL A 27 2.58 -4.92 -8.90
C VAL A 27 1.81 -4.95 -7.57
N SER A 28 1.73 -6.10 -6.92
CA SER A 28 1.08 -6.24 -5.64
C SER A 28 1.75 -5.40 -4.55
N ALA A 29 3.09 -5.39 -4.53
CA ALA A 29 3.84 -4.60 -3.57
C ALA A 29 3.62 -3.09 -3.79
N GLU A 30 3.61 -2.64 -5.04
CA GLU A 30 3.34 -1.23 -5.36
C GLU A 30 1.92 -0.82 -4.94
N ALA A 31 0.94 -1.68 -5.19
CA ALA A 31 -0.44 -1.45 -4.76
C ALA A 31 -0.54 -1.34 -3.24
N LEU A 32 0.16 -2.20 -2.52
CA LEU A 32 0.18 -2.18 -1.06
C LEU A 32 0.81 -0.90 -0.52
N ILE A 33 1.90 -0.45 -1.13
CA ILE A 33 2.56 0.80 -0.75
C ILE A 33 1.62 1.99 -0.99
N THR A 34 0.96 2.04 -2.14
CA THR A 34 0.02 3.10 -2.48
C THR A 34 -1.15 3.13 -1.48
N HIS A 35 -1.73 1.97 -1.20
CA HIS A 35 -2.79 1.85 -0.21
C HIS A 35 -2.35 2.29 1.17
N GLY A 36 -1.15 1.89 1.59
CA GLY A 36 -0.59 2.28 2.87
C GLY A 36 -0.42 3.79 2.99
N ARG A 37 0.08 4.44 1.93
CA ARG A 37 0.24 5.90 1.90
C ARG A 37 -1.10 6.64 1.97
N GLU A 38 -2.10 6.14 1.25
CA GLU A 38 -3.44 6.71 1.28
C GLU A 38 -4.07 6.57 2.67
N GLU A 39 -3.87 5.44 3.31
CA GLU A 39 -4.37 5.19 4.66
C GLU A 39 -3.72 6.12 5.67
N VAL A 40 -2.39 6.28 5.60
CA VAL A 40 -1.66 7.19 6.48
C VAL A 40 -2.13 8.64 6.26
N ALA A 41 -2.29 9.06 5.02
CA ALA A 41 -2.76 10.42 4.72
C ALA A 41 -4.15 10.67 5.32
N ARG A 42 -5.03 9.69 5.23
CA ARG A 42 -6.38 9.78 5.80
C ARG A 42 -6.34 9.84 7.32
N MET A 43 -5.48 9.05 7.96
CA MET A 43 -5.31 9.06 9.41
C MET A 43 -4.76 10.40 9.91
N VAL A 44 -3.81 10.99 9.18
CA VAL A 44 -3.26 12.31 9.51
C VAL A 44 -4.34 13.38 9.40
N GLU A 45 -5.11 13.39 8.33
CA GLU A 45 -6.22 14.32 8.12
C GLU A 45 -7.25 14.20 9.25
N GLN A 46 -7.63 12.98 9.60
CA GLN A 46 -8.58 12.73 10.68
C GLN A 46 -8.05 13.22 12.02
N THR A 47 -6.76 13.02 12.28
CA THR A 47 -6.11 13.51 13.49
C THR A 47 -6.13 15.04 13.56
N GLU A 48 -5.89 15.72 12.45
CA GLU A 48 -5.95 17.18 12.35
C GLU A 48 -7.36 17.71 12.63
N ILE A 49 -8.37 17.05 12.09
CA ILE A 49 -9.77 17.40 12.33
C ILE A 49 -10.13 17.27 13.80
N VAL A 50 -9.74 16.16 14.42
CA VAL A 50 -9.98 15.91 15.87
C VAL A 50 -9.25 16.95 16.71
N ALA A 51 -7.99 17.27 16.39
CA ALA A 51 -7.22 18.27 17.10
C ALA A 51 -7.85 19.66 16.99
N ALA A 52 -8.34 20.03 15.82
CA ALA A 52 -9.02 21.31 15.61
C ALA A 52 -10.33 21.37 16.40
N ALA A 53 -11.12 20.31 16.41
CA ALA A 53 -12.35 20.21 17.16
C ALA A 53 -12.09 20.34 18.67
N HIS A 54 -11.03 19.70 19.15
CA HIS A 54 -10.64 19.75 20.56
C HIS A 54 -10.22 21.17 20.98
N ALA A 55 -9.45 21.85 20.15
CA ALA A 55 -9.03 23.23 20.38
C ALA A 55 -10.23 24.16 20.41
N GLU A 56 -11.18 23.99 19.51
CA GLU A 56 -12.41 24.78 19.46
C GLU A 56 -13.26 24.56 20.72
N ALA A 57 -13.40 23.31 21.18
CA ALA A 57 -14.12 22.98 22.40
C ALA A 57 -13.50 23.68 23.62
N LYS A 58 -12.18 23.69 23.71
CA LYS A 58 -11.47 24.39 24.80
C LYS A 58 -11.72 25.89 24.75
N ARG A 59 -11.71 26.48 23.57
CA ARG A 59 -11.97 27.90 23.39
C ARG A 59 -13.38 28.28 23.85
N ILE A 60 -14.36 27.47 23.48
CA ILE A 60 -15.76 27.68 23.87
C ILE A 60 -15.92 27.59 25.39
N LEU A 61 -15.31 26.58 26.03
CA LEU A 61 -15.36 26.41 27.48
C LEU A 61 -14.73 27.59 28.22
N ALA A 62 -13.59 28.08 27.74
CA ALA A 62 -12.93 29.22 28.32
C ALA A 62 -13.80 30.48 28.25
N ALA A 63 -14.49 30.71 27.11
CA ALA A 63 -15.40 31.84 26.97
C ALA A 63 -16.61 31.76 27.87
N VAL A 64 -17.11 30.56 28.12
CA VAL A 64 -18.28 30.36 29.03
C VAL A 64 -17.91 30.62 30.50
N GLU A 65 -16.69 30.29 30.89
CA GLU A 65 -16.23 30.48 32.25
C GLU A 65 -15.97 31.97 32.63
N GLU A 66 -15.70 32.78 31.62
CA GLU A 66 -15.53 34.21 31.78
C GLU A 66 -16.88 34.89 32.04
#